data_8a68fc2ae7083f03924eb127f5dad2c6
#
_entry.id   8a68fc2ae7083f03924eb127f5dad2c6
#
_cell.length_a   1.000
_cell.length_b   1.000
_cell.length_c   1.000
_cell.angle_alpha   90.00
_cell.angle_beta   90.00
_cell.angle_gamma   90.00
#
_symmetry.space_group_name_H-M   'P 1'
#
loop_
_entity.id
_entity.type
_entity.pdbx_description
1 polymer ?
#
loop_
_entity_poly.entity_id
_entity_poly.type
_entity_poly.pdbx_seq_one_letter_code
_entity_poly.pdbx_strand_id
1 'polypeptide(L)'
;MVTSVISAGDAANLGVQTTGGNDGVLVLRSGAAGAKVDALSIAAVGTATFVGEVAGVTAINSGQIGGRRNIVYNGEMKVAQRSASETGLGAASGYFTLDRWKADLGATAGRFTMAQVADGPSGFANCLKLTTTTADTSIAAGELFILSQKLEGQDLQQLKKGTSTAEQVTVSFYVKGNAAAVYVCEIYDLDNNRSITQSFAVTTSWNRIELTFAADTSDPLDDDNAGSFSVQWWLHAGATYAGGTFAVNTWNDVVQANRAAVSGFTSIFDSTSRTLFLTGVQMEIGATATDFESRSYGEELALCQRYYYQTVYGGSDTTIAHGTAGSATVAAQCGSTHPVTMRAIPTLAEAGTLTAYDGSANTDIALVTNSSSTTNVSFNCSASSLTLGRAVQILSNAAGDYLTVTAEL
;
A
#
# COMPACT_ATOMS: atom_id res chain seq x y z
N MET A 1 -34.71 -43.10 9.92
CA MET A 1 -33.39 -42.60 9.67
C MET A 1 -32.87 -43.22 8.38
N VAL A 2 -32.60 -42.44 7.38
CA VAL A 2 -32.03 -42.92 6.12
C VAL A 2 -30.54 -42.84 6.26
N THR A 3 -29.88 -43.99 6.35
CA THR A 3 -28.42 -44.06 6.38
C THR A 3 -27.93 -44.01 4.95
N SER A 4 -27.36 -42.88 4.52
CA SER A 4 -26.73 -42.77 3.21
C SER A 4 -25.33 -43.38 3.33
N VAL A 5 -25.09 -44.52 2.68
CA VAL A 5 -23.76 -45.11 2.56
C VAL A 5 -23.15 -44.57 1.26
N ILE A 6 -22.08 -43.77 1.39
CA ILE A 6 -21.26 -43.37 0.23
C ILE A 6 -20.14 -44.39 0.12
N SER A 7 -20.28 -45.27 -0.84
CA SER A 7 -19.25 -46.25 -1.21
C SER A 7 -18.51 -45.70 -2.43
N ALA A 8 -17.24 -45.36 -2.26
CA ALA A 8 -16.36 -45.12 -3.40
C ALA A 8 -15.62 -46.42 -3.72
N GLY A 9 -15.80 -46.86 -4.93
CA GLY A 9 -15.48 -48.19 -5.49
C GLY A 9 -14.09 -48.72 -5.23
N ASP A 10 -14.05 -49.96 -5.35
CA ASP A 10 -13.21 -51.13 -5.14
C ASP A 10 -12.58 -51.37 -3.79
N ALA A 11 -12.55 -52.65 -3.48
CA ALA A 11 -12.37 -53.22 -2.12
C ALA A 11 -10.97 -53.04 -1.51
N ALA A 12 -10.09 -52.28 -2.17
CA ALA A 12 -8.71 -52.26 -1.71
C ALA A 12 -8.34 -51.00 -0.92
N ASN A 13 -8.94 -49.82 -1.20
CA ASN A 13 -8.25 -48.61 -0.72
C ASN A 13 -9.05 -47.37 -0.36
N LEU A 14 -10.37 -47.33 -0.50
CA LEU A 14 -11.13 -46.14 -0.14
C LEU A 14 -12.48 -46.53 0.49
N GLY A 15 -12.64 -46.32 1.75
CA GLY A 15 -13.89 -46.52 2.46
C GLY A 15 -14.27 -45.30 3.30
N VAL A 16 -15.48 -44.81 3.07
CA VAL A 16 -16.13 -43.95 4.03
C VAL A 16 -16.68 -44.83 5.12
N GLN A 17 -16.11 -44.78 6.31
CA GLN A 17 -16.71 -45.45 7.44
C GLN A 17 -17.60 -44.46 8.21
N THR A 18 -18.91 -44.69 8.19
CA THR A 18 -19.80 -44.13 9.20
C THR A 18 -19.74 -45.06 10.39
N THR A 19 -19.13 -44.65 11.49
CA THR A 19 -19.30 -45.36 12.78
C THR A 19 -20.68 -44.99 13.27
N GLY A 20 -21.61 -45.95 13.18
CA GLY A 20 -22.99 -45.77 13.63
C GLY A 20 -23.09 -45.78 15.15
N GLY A 21 -22.70 -44.71 15.77
CA GLY A 21 -23.23 -44.29 17.05
C GLY A 21 -24.39 -43.33 16.79
N ASN A 22 -25.27 -43.12 17.73
CA ASN A 22 -26.35 -42.12 17.67
C ASN A 22 -25.84 -40.65 17.61
N ASP A 23 -24.54 -40.46 17.36
CA ASP A 23 -23.82 -39.20 17.38
C ASP A 23 -23.68 -38.54 16.00
N GLY A 24 -24.04 -39.24 14.90
CA GLY A 24 -24.03 -38.70 13.54
C GLY A 24 -22.66 -38.29 12.99
N VAL A 25 -21.57 -38.87 13.51
CA VAL A 25 -20.19 -38.54 13.09
C VAL A 25 -19.87 -39.22 11.77
N LEU A 26 -19.51 -38.43 10.74
CA LEU A 26 -18.96 -38.92 9.49
C LEU A 26 -17.43 -38.78 9.51
N VAL A 27 -16.71 -39.89 9.48
CA VAL A 27 -15.23 -39.90 9.40
C VAL A 27 -14.85 -40.35 7.99
N LEU A 28 -14.18 -39.50 7.23
CA LEU A 28 -13.60 -39.82 5.94
C LEU A 28 -12.12 -40.18 6.11
N ARG A 29 -11.72 -41.36 5.65
CA ARG A 29 -10.33 -41.83 5.72
C ARG A 29 -9.82 -42.18 4.33
N SER A 30 -8.62 -41.72 3.99
CA SER A 30 -7.91 -42.08 2.77
C SER A 30 -6.52 -42.65 3.09
N GLY A 31 -6.04 -43.62 2.30
CA GLY A 31 -4.70 -44.18 2.41
C GLY A 31 -4.64 -45.69 2.25
N ALA A 32 -3.46 -46.23 1.89
CA ALA A 32 -3.19 -47.68 1.79
C ALA A 32 -3.26 -48.36 3.15
N ALA A 33 -3.51 -49.67 3.17
CA ALA A 33 -3.58 -50.43 4.43
C ALA A 33 -2.32 -50.25 5.26
N GLY A 34 -2.46 -49.61 6.43
CA GLY A 34 -1.37 -49.33 7.36
C GLY A 34 -0.94 -47.85 7.47
N ALA A 35 -1.33 -47.01 6.55
CA ALA A 35 -1.04 -45.57 6.57
C ALA A 35 -2.30 -44.73 6.20
N LYS A 36 -3.37 -44.93 6.96
CA LYS A 36 -4.62 -44.17 6.73
C LYS A 36 -4.48 -42.77 7.26
N VAL A 37 -4.70 -41.79 6.39
CA VAL A 37 -4.82 -40.37 6.73
C VAL A 37 -6.30 -40.01 6.69
N ASP A 38 -6.79 -39.39 7.76
CA ASP A 38 -8.15 -38.87 7.79
C ASP A 38 -8.23 -37.65 6.88
N ALA A 39 -9.03 -37.72 5.84
CA ALA A 39 -9.26 -36.62 4.89
C ALA A 39 -10.75 -36.34 4.81
N LEU A 40 -11.16 -35.12 5.06
CA LEU A 40 -12.51 -34.66 4.83
C LEU A 40 -12.57 -33.94 3.49
N SER A 41 -13.27 -34.55 2.54
CA SER A 41 -13.60 -33.86 1.26
C SER A 41 -15.10 -33.69 1.20
N ILE A 42 -15.58 -32.45 1.21
CA ILE A 42 -16.98 -32.10 1.02
C ILE A 42 -17.12 -31.50 -0.37
N ALA A 43 -17.93 -32.14 -1.22
CA ALA A 43 -18.15 -31.67 -2.58
C ALA A 43 -18.91 -30.32 -2.60
N ALA A 44 -18.75 -29.56 -3.67
CA ALA A 44 -18.99 -28.15 -3.87
C ALA A 44 -20.41 -27.56 -3.62
N VAL A 45 -21.32 -28.26 -3.00
CA VAL A 45 -22.73 -27.81 -2.81
C VAL A 45 -23.21 -27.95 -1.36
N GLY A 46 -22.35 -27.93 -0.39
CA GLY A 46 -22.76 -28.05 1.02
C GLY A 46 -21.88 -27.26 1.99
N THR A 47 -22.51 -26.67 2.98
CA THR A 47 -21.80 -26.06 4.11
C THR A 47 -21.38 -27.16 5.09
N ALA A 48 -20.06 -27.31 5.33
CA ALA A 48 -19.58 -28.13 6.43
C ALA A 48 -19.60 -27.28 7.70
N THR A 49 -20.35 -27.71 8.69
CA THR A 49 -20.30 -27.11 10.03
C THR A 49 -19.45 -28.01 10.93
N PHE A 50 -18.32 -27.50 11.38
CA PHE A 50 -17.49 -28.15 12.37
C PHE A 50 -17.96 -27.73 13.77
N VAL A 51 -18.38 -28.67 14.57
CA VAL A 51 -18.73 -28.42 15.99
C VAL A 51 -17.53 -28.89 16.81
N GLY A 52 -16.63 -27.96 17.16
CA GLY A 52 -15.41 -28.26 17.88
C GLY A 52 -14.17 -27.64 17.24
N GLU A 53 -13.01 -27.88 17.85
CA GLU A 53 -11.75 -27.36 17.37
C GLU A 53 -11.30 -28.09 16.09
N VAL A 54 -10.99 -27.34 15.04
CA VAL A 54 -10.31 -27.86 13.84
C VAL A 54 -8.82 -27.64 14.03
N ALA A 55 -8.12 -28.63 14.60
CA ALA A 55 -6.69 -28.52 14.83
C ALA A 55 -5.88 -28.69 13.54
N GLY A 56 -4.79 -27.92 13.40
CA GLY A 56 -3.84 -28.06 12.31
C GLY A 56 -4.26 -27.41 11.00
N VAL A 57 -5.30 -26.58 10.98
CA VAL A 57 -5.63 -25.78 9.80
C VAL A 57 -4.69 -24.57 9.74
N THR A 58 -3.74 -24.59 8.83
CA THR A 58 -2.76 -23.50 8.61
C THR A 58 -3.15 -22.57 7.50
N ALA A 59 -4.08 -23.00 6.61
CA ALA A 59 -4.60 -22.19 5.51
C ALA A 59 -6.01 -22.63 5.12
N ILE A 60 -6.85 -21.71 4.65
CA ILE A 60 -8.11 -21.96 3.96
C ILE A 60 -7.95 -21.45 2.52
N ASN A 61 -8.21 -22.33 1.53
CA ASN A 61 -7.99 -22.02 0.10
C ASN A 61 -6.56 -21.50 -0.19
N SER A 62 -5.55 -22.08 0.47
CA SER A 62 -4.16 -21.63 0.38
C SER A 62 -3.91 -20.21 0.91
N GLY A 63 -4.88 -19.58 1.53
CA GLY A 63 -4.74 -18.28 2.19
C GLY A 63 -4.41 -18.44 3.68
N GLN A 64 -3.62 -17.52 4.23
CA GLN A 64 -3.24 -17.50 5.65
C GLN A 64 -4.47 -17.31 6.55
N ILE A 65 -4.58 -18.11 7.61
CA ILE A 65 -5.64 -18.01 8.62
C ILE A 65 -5.14 -17.16 9.79
N GLY A 66 -5.74 -15.97 9.94
CA GLY A 66 -5.41 -15.07 11.05
C GLY A 66 -4.14 -14.23 10.79
N GLY A 67 -3.88 -13.29 11.69
CA GLY A 67 -2.80 -12.32 11.56
C GLY A 67 -3.11 -11.19 10.57
N ARG A 68 -2.18 -10.27 10.42
CA ARG A 68 -2.24 -9.22 9.39
C ARG A 68 -1.80 -9.79 8.06
N ARG A 69 -2.73 -9.91 7.13
CA ARG A 69 -2.47 -10.46 5.80
C ARG A 69 -2.04 -9.39 4.80
N ASN A 70 -2.70 -8.23 4.87
CA ASN A 70 -2.40 -7.16 3.92
C ASN A 70 -1.09 -6.46 4.28
N ILE A 71 -0.09 -6.62 3.44
CA ILE A 71 1.24 -5.98 3.56
C ILE A 71 1.18 -4.52 3.07
N VAL A 72 0.25 -4.19 2.15
CA VAL A 72 0.07 -2.83 1.63
C VAL A 72 -0.64 -1.95 2.67
N TYR A 73 -0.20 -0.70 2.78
CA TYR A 73 -0.81 0.31 3.62
C TYR A 73 -1.81 1.16 2.82
N ASN A 74 -2.86 1.63 3.49
CA ASN A 74 -3.90 2.48 2.89
C ASN A 74 -4.54 1.87 1.63
N GLY A 75 -4.72 0.55 1.63
CA GLY A 75 -5.30 -0.18 0.48
C GLY A 75 -6.76 0.16 0.22
N GLU A 76 -7.53 0.59 1.23
CA GLU A 76 -8.90 1.09 1.11
C GLU A 76 -9.01 2.57 0.73
N MET A 77 -7.87 3.23 0.52
CA MET A 77 -7.81 4.66 0.17
C MET A 77 -8.50 5.57 1.22
N LYS A 78 -8.38 5.21 2.51
CA LYS A 78 -9.04 5.92 3.64
C LYS A 78 -8.29 7.17 4.08
N VAL A 79 -6.97 7.17 4.02
CA VAL A 79 -6.11 8.20 4.58
C VAL A 79 -5.57 9.11 3.48
N ALA A 80 -5.82 10.41 3.61
CA ALA A 80 -5.37 11.45 2.68
C ALA A 80 -4.97 12.71 3.47
N GLN A 81 -3.86 12.61 4.20
CA GLN A 81 -3.42 13.70 5.10
C GLN A 81 -2.94 14.93 4.33
N ARG A 82 -2.37 14.76 3.12
CA ARG A 82 -1.86 15.87 2.31
C ARG A 82 -2.96 16.70 1.69
N SER A 83 -3.82 16.06 0.95
CA SER A 83 -4.96 16.67 0.25
C SER A 83 -5.92 15.59 -0.21
N ALA A 84 -7.21 15.88 -0.23
CA ALA A 84 -8.20 14.98 -0.85
C ALA A 84 -8.16 15.05 -2.39
N SER A 85 -7.61 16.11 -2.99
CA SER A 85 -7.53 16.27 -4.44
C SER A 85 -6.41 17.24 -4.83
N GLU A 86 -5.61 16.85 -5.83
CA GLU A 86 -4.56 17.69 -6.39
C GLU A 86 -4.62 17.60 -7.91
N THR A 87 -4.47 18.75 -8.60
CA THR A 87 -4.62 18.87 -10.06
C THR A 87 -3.37 19.42 -10.72
N GLY A 88 -3.26 19.24 -12.04
CA GLY A 88 -2.10 19.72 -12.80
C GLY A 88 -0.84 18.88 -12.59
N LEU A 89 -0.98 17.70 -11.98
CA LEU A 89 0.11 16.76 -11.75
C LEU A 89 0.63 16.21 -13.08
N GLY A 90 1.91 15.80 -13.10
CA GLY A 90 2.55 15.22 -14.30
C GLY A 90 3.94 15.77 -14.58
N ALA A 91 4.34 16.88 -13.94
CA ALA A 91 5.66 17.50 -14.16
C ALA A 91 6.77 16.87 -13.30
N ALA A 92 6.43 16.33 -12.14
CA ALA A 92 7.37 15.73 -11.21
C ALA A 92 6.72 14.58 -10.45
N SER A 93 7.53 13.61 -10.01
CA SER A 93 7.11 12.53 -9.13
C SER A 93 6.83 13.04 -7.72
N GLY A 94 5.89 12.40 -7.01
CA GLY A 94 5.60 12.77 -5.62
C GLY A 94 4.44 12.01 -5.00
N TYR A 95 4.25 12.27 -3.70
CA TYR A 95 3.08 11.89 -2.92
C TYR A 95 2.15 13.10 -2.83
N PHE A 96 1.01 13.05 -3.47
CA PHE A 96 0.17 14.25 -3.65
C PHE A 96 -1.10 14.25 -2.79
N THR A 97 -1.79 13.13 -2.69
CA THR A 97 -3.09 13.02 -2.01
C THR A 97 -3.09 11.88 -1.00
N LEU A 98 -3.50 10.70 -1.45
CA LEU A 98 -3.58 9.50 -0.63
C LEU A 98 -2.22 9.10 -0.07
N ASP A 99 -2.17 8.88 1.22
CA ASP A 99 -0.94 8.50 1.90
C ASP A 99 -0.40 7.18 1.41
N ARG A 100 0.92 7.10 1.28
CA ARG A 100 1.69 5.97 0.78
C ARG A 100 1.60 5.72 -0.73
N TRP A 101 0.70 6.41 -1.46
CA TRP A 101 0.54 6.25 -2.90
C TRP A 101 1.33 7.32 -3.65
N LYS A 102 2.40 6.88 -4.30
CA LYS A 102 3.32 7.74 -5.07
C LYS A 102 2.98 7.70 -6.56
N ALA A 103 2.99 8.85 -7.20
CA ALA A 103 3.06 8.95 -8.65
C ALA A 103 4.53 9.10 -9.05
N ASP A 104 5.08 8.08 -9.71
CA ASP A 104 6.41 8.15 -10.32
C ASP A 104 6.25 8.52 -11.79
N LEU A 105 6.87 9.62 -12.19
CA LEU A 105 6.68 10.28 -13.48
C LEU A 105 8.01 10.50 -14.18
N GLY A 106 8.04 10.30 -15.49
CA GLY A 106 9.18 10.55 -16.34
C GLY A 106 8.78 11.33 -17.58
N ALA A 107 9.16 12.60 -17.64
CA ALA A 107 9.18 13.50 -18.82
C ALA A 107 7.90 13.55 -19.69
N THR A 108 6.73 13.12 -19.18
CA THR A 108 5.47 13.13 -19.96
C THR A 108 4.89 14.53 -20.11
N ALA A 109 4.30 14.83 -21.28
CA ALA A 109 3.48 16.01 -21.50
C ALA A 109 2.07 15.88 -20.88
N GLY A 110 1.64 14.67 -20.52
CA GLY A 110 0.36 14.39 -19.88
C GLY A 110 0.20 15.07 -18.53
N ARG A 111 -1.03 15.52 -18.25
CA ARG A 111 -1.37 16.08 -16.93
C ARG A 111 -2.62 15.41 -16.40
N PHE A 112 -2.70 15.31 -15.08
CA PHE A 112 -3.81 14.63 -14.44
C PHE A 112 -4.19 15.25 -13.09
N THR A 113 -5.36 14.91 -12.63
CA THR A 113 -5.82 15.09 -11.25
C THR A 113 -5.77 13.77 -10.53
N MET A 114 -5.24 13.75 -9.32
CA MET A 114 -5.29 12.63 -8.37
C MET A 114 -6.22 13.01 -7.22
N ALA A 115 -7.20 12.18 -6.91
CA ALA A 115 -8.17 12.49 -5.87
C ALA A 115 -8.60 11.24 -5.09
N GLN A 116 -8.92 11.44 -3.82
CA GLN A 116 -9.75 10.53 -3.02
C GLN A 116 -11.22 10.85 -3.32
N VAL A 117 -12.00 9.86 -3.73
CA VAL A 117 -13.43 10.05 -4.02
C VAL A 117 -14.28 8.96 -3.38
N ALA A 118 -15.52 9.31 -3.03
CA ALA A 118 -16.50 8.38 -2.43
C ALA A 118 -17.24 7.60 -3.53
N ASP A 119 -16.51 6.80 -4.31
CA ASP A 119 -17.04 6.01 -5.44
C ASP A 119 -16.44 4.59 -5.43
N GLY A 120 -16.32 3.98 -4.25
CA GLY A 120 -15.85 2.60 -4.11
C GLY A 120 -16.92 1.57 -4.47
N PRO A 121 -16.54 0.31 -4.78
CA PRO A 121 -17.49 -0.79 -4.88
C PRO A 121 -18.10 -1.09 -3.49
N SER A 122 -19.14 -1.93 -3.46
CA SER A 122 -19.76 -2.33 -2.18
C SER A 122 -18.71 -2.82 -1.18
N GLY A 123 -18.72 -2.25 0.03
CA GLY A 123 -17.76 -2.52 1.10
C GLY A 123 -16.60 -1.52 1.18
N PHE A 124 -16.44 -0.60 0.20
CA PHE A 124 -15.39 0.41 0.18
C PHE A 124 -15.97 1.81 0.09
N ALA A 125 -15.73 2.64 1.11
CA ALA A 125 -16.22 4.01 1.13
C ALA A 125 -15.47 4.93 0.16
N ASN A 126 -14.17 4.68 -0.04
CA ASN A 126 -13.30 5.55 -0.82
C ASN A 126 -12.54 4.77 -1.91
N CYS A 127 -12.12 5.50 -2.93
CA CYS A 127 -11.16 5.04 -3.92
C CYS A 127 -10.23 6.17 -4.36
N LEU A 128 -9.06 5.81 -4.86
CA LEU A 128 -8.22 6.70 -5.65
C LEU A 128 -8.86 6.88 -7.02
N LYS A 129 -8.93 8.13 -7.48
CA LYS A 129 -9.31 8.48 -8.85
C LYS A 129 -8.19 9.26 -9.51
N LEU A 130 -7.76 8.78 -10.67
CA LEU A 130 -6.92 9.54 -11.60
C LEU A 130 -7.81 10.03 -12.75
N THR A 131 -7.63 11.30 -13.14
CA THR A 131 -8.35 11.89 -14.28
C THR A 131 -7.36 12.65 -15.14
N THR A 132 -7.18 12.23 -16.37
CA THR A 132 -6.34 12.95 -17.33
C THR A 132 -6.95 14.31 -17.66
N THR A 133 -6.18 15.38 -17.46
CA THR A 133 -6.56 16.76 -17.77
C THR A 133 -5.89 17.28 -19.05
N THR A 134 -4.72 16.73 -19.38
CA THR A 134 -4.03 16.97 -20.65
C THR A 134 -3.59 15.64 -21.22
N ALA A 135 -4.04 15.31 -22.42
CA ALA A 135 -3.64 14.09 -23.11
C ALA A 135 -2.18 14.19 -23.59
N ASP A 136 -1.53 13.02 -23.68
CA ASP A 136 -0.22 12.86 -24.29
C ASP A 136 -0.28 11.68 -25.27
N THR A 137 -0.48 11.98 -26.53
CA THR A 137 -0.61 11.00 -27.61
C THR A 137 0.66 10.86 -28.44
N SER A 138 1.70 11.65 -28.14
CA SER A 138 3.00 11.61 -28.81
C SER A 138 4.08 11.12 -27.86
N ILE A 139 3.95 9.88 -27.43
CA ILE A 139 4.71 9.30 -26.34
C ILE A 139 6.19 9.16 -26.72
N ALA A 140 7.07 9.92 -26.06
CA ALA A 140 8.51 9.78 -26.21
C ALA A 140 9.04 8.53 -25.50
N ALA A 141 10.17 8.00 -25.95
CA ALA A 141 10.68 6.71 -25.48
C ALA A 141 10.88 6.62 -23.96
N GLY A 142 11.33 7.71 -23.32
CA GLY A 142 11.63 7.74 -21.89
C GLY A 142 10.47 8.14 -20.99
N GLU A 143 9.28 8.35 -21.52
CA GLU A 143 8.11 8.73 -20.72
C GLU A 143 7.58 7.57 -19.90
N LEU A 144 7.12 7.87 -18.68
CA LEU A 144 6.44 6.91 -17.83
C LEU A 144 5.48 7.60 -16.84
N PHE A 145 4.46 6.85 -16.43
CA PHE A 145 3.69 7.09 -15.22
C PHE A 145 3.43 5.74 -14.53
N ILE A 146 3.94 5.64 -13.32
CA ILE A 146 3.73 4.50 -12.43
C ILE A 146 3.05 5.01 -11.15
N LEU A 147 1.94 4.39 -10.78
CA LEU A 147 1.40 4.51 -9.43
C LEU A 147 2.07 3.44 -8.58
N SER A 148 2.66 3.79 -7.45
CA SER A 148 3.48 2.86 -6.69
C SER A 148 3.28 2.97 -5.18
N GLN A 149 3.60 1.88 -4.48
CA GLN A 149 3.84 1.87 -3.05
C GLN A 149 5.09 1.07 -2.74
N LYS A 150 6.04 1.68 -2.03
CA LYS A 150 7.23 1.00 -1.54
C LYS A 150 7.00 0.41 -0.15
N LEU A 151 7.60 -0.74 0.11
CA LEU A 151 7.48 -1.51 1.35
C LEU A 151 8.86 -1.69 1.98
N GLU A 152 8.95 -1.56 3.31
CA GLU A 152 10.19 -1.75 4.06
C GLU A 152 10.62 -3.21 4.05
N GLY A 153 11.92 -3.49 3.99
CA GLY A 153 12.45 -4.85 4.00
C GLY A 153 12.08 -5.65 5.24
N GLN A 154 12.10 -5.01 6.41
CA GLN A 154 11.72 -5.63 7.68
C GLN A 154 10.28 -6.15 7.71
N ASP A 155 9.37 -5.58 6.89
CA ASP A 155 7.97 -6.01 6.81
C ASP A 155 7.77 -7.17 5.81
N LEU A 156 8.82 -7.55 5.08
CA LEU A 156 8.78 -8.53 3.99
C LEU A 156 9.51 -9.86 4.32
N GLN A 157 10.15 -10.00 5.47
CA GLN A 157 10.94 -11.18 5.84
C GLN A 157 10.12 -12.47 5.84
N GLN A 158 8.83 -12.38 6.11
CA GLN A 158 7.88 -13.49 6.03
C GLN A 158 7.76 -14.10 4.62
N LEU A 159 8.16 -13.41 3.56
CA LEU A 159 8.21 -13.92 2.18
C LEU A 159 9.30 -14.96 1.98
N LYS A 160 10.30 -15.04 2.87
CA LYS A 160 11.45 -15.96 2.79
C LYS A 160 12.15 -15.92 1.43
N LYS A 161 12.06 -14.75 0.74
CA LYS A 161 12.67 -14.56 -0.58
C LYS A 161 14.16 -14.92 -0.56
N GLY A 162 14.66 -15.51 -1.64
CA GLY A 162 16.05 -16.01 -1.71
C GLY A 162 16.26 -17.39 -1.09
N THR A 163 15.20 -18.07 -0.64
CA THR A 163 15.30 -19.41 -0.07
C THR A 163 14.50 -20.43 -0.86
N SER A 164 14.80 -21.71 -0.68
CA SER A 164 14.03 -22.80 -1.30
C SER A 164 12.59 -22.89 -0.80
N THR A 165 12.25 -22.17 0.25
CA THR A 165 10.88 -22.09 0.84
C THR A 165 10.26 -20.72 0.66
N ALA A 166 10.74 -19.94 -0.34
CA ALA A 166 10.16 -18.64 -0.68
C ALA A 166 8.67 -18.77 -0.97
N GLU A 167 7.91 -17.80 -0.51
CA GLU A 167 6.46 -17.79 -0.63
C GLU A 167 6.00 -17.07 -1.90
N GLN A 168 4.90 -17.54 -2.48
CA GLN A 168 4.16 -16.80 -3.50
C GLN A 168 3.45 -15.61 -2.86
N VAL A 169 3.20 -14.59 -3.67
CA VAL A 169 2.47 -13.39 -3.26
C VAL A 169 1.29 -13.19 -4.17
N THR A 170 0.13 -12.91 -3.60
CA THR A 170 -1.05 -12.51 -4.37
C THR A 170 -1.34 -11.03 -4.13
N VAL A 171 -1.43 -10.25 -5.21
CA VAL A 171 -1.90 -8.86 -5.20
C VAL A 171 -3.31 -8.84 -5.74
N SER A 172 -4.26 -8.37 -4.95
CA SER A 172 -5.64 -8.19 -5.36
C SER A 172 -6.08 -6.74 -5.20
N PHE A 173 -6.96 -6.26 -6.07
CA PHE A 173 -7.48 -4.90 -6.02
C PHE A 173 -8.75 -4.77 -6.85
N TYR A 174 -9.55 -3.74 -6.53
CA TYR A 174 -10.69 -3.34 -7.36
C TYR A 174 -10.30 -2.20 -8.27
N VAL A 175 -10.67 -2.30 -9.54
CA VAL A 175 -10.37 -1.29 -10.56
C VAL A 175 -11.54 -1.08 -11.51
N LYS A 176 -11.73 0.17 -11.94
CA LYS A 176 -12.57 0.55 -13.09
C LYS A 176 -11.99 1.75 -13.80
N GLY A 177 -12.46 2.02 -15.01
CA GLY A 177 -12.16 3.22 -15.77
C GLY A 177 -13.39 3.72 -16.51
N ASN A 178 -13.29 4.81 -17.26
CA ASN A 178 -14.36 5.25 -18.16
C ASN A 178 -14.28 4.62 -19.55
N ALA A 179 -13.23 3.85 -19.82
CA ALA A 179 -13.06 3.06 -21.05
C ALA A 179 -12.17 1.85 -20.78
N ALA A 180 -12.22 0.85 -21.67
CA ALA A 180 -11.36 -0.31 -21.62
C ALA A 180 -9.87 0.10 -21.74
N ALA A 181 -9.02 -0.59 -20.98
CA ALA A 181 -7.57 -0.41 -21.00
C ALA A 181 -6.86 -1.70 -20.57
N VAL A 182 -5.59 -1.83 -20.93
CA VAL A 182 -4.68 -2.87 -20.44
C VAL A 182 -3.49 -2.18 -19.78
N TYR A 183 -3.23 -2.53 -18.53
CA TYR A 183 -2.12 -2.05 -17.74
C TYR A 183 -1.29 -3.20 -17.18
N VAL A 184 -0.18 -2.86 -16.51
CA VAL A 184 0.71 -3.86 -15.90
C VAL A 184 0.81 -3.59 -14.41
N CYS A 185 0.71 -4.65 -13.60
CA CYS A 185 1.10 -4.68 -12.21
C CYS A 185 2.47 -5.36 -12.10
N GLU A 186 3.39 -4.71 -11.42
CA GLU A 186 4.76 -5.15 -11.21
C GLU A 186 5.09 -5.19 -9.73
N ILE A 187 5.80 -6.21 -9.28
CA ILE A 187 6.55 -6.19 -8.03
C ILE A 187 8.01 -6.01 -8.41
N TYR A 188 8.58 -4.89 -7.97
CA TYR A 188 9.98 -4.54 -8.21
C TYR A 188 10.78 -4.70 -6.92
N ASP A 189 11.78 -5.56 -6.95
CA ASP A 189 12.76 -5.76 -5.91
C ASP A 189 13.87 -4.70 -6.06
N LEU A 190 13.88 -3.76 -5.12
CA LEU A 190 14.80 -2.63 -5.11
C LEU A 190 16.20 -3.04 -4.66
N ASP A 191 16.33 -4.05 -3.79
CA ASP A 191 17.60 -4.50 -3.23
C ASP A 191 18.44 -5.21 -4.28
N ASN A 192 17.77 -6.02 -5.14
CA ASN A 192 18.45 -6.90 -6.07
C ASN A 192 18.23 -6.51 -7.54
N ASN A 193 17.51 -5.41 -7.82
CA ASN A 193 17.17 -4.94 -9.17
C ASN A 193 16.50 -6.03 -10.02
N ARG A 194 15.51 -6.72 -9.44
CA ARG A 194 14.73 -7.78 -10.09
C ARG A 194 13.26 -7.38 -10.16
N SER A 195 12.52 -7.94 -11.09
CA SER A 195 11.08 -7.69 -11.14
C SER A 195 10.29 -8.88 -11.68
N ILE A 196 9.00 -8.88 -11.35
CA ILE A 196 7.99 -9.80 -11.86
C ILE A 196 6.76 -9.01 -12.25
N THR A 197 6.18 -9.31 -13.41
CA THR A 197 5.10 -8.53 -14.00
C THR A 197 3.92 -9.40 -14.40
N GLN A 198 2.72 -8.85 -14.27
CA GLN A 198 1.49 -9.39 -14.85
C GLN A 198 0.63 -8.25 -15.39
N SER A 199 -0.10 -8.50 -16.47
CA SER A 199 -1.05 -7.53 -17.01
C SER A 199 -2.45 -7.75 -16.46
N PHE A 200 -3.24 -6.67 -16.47
CA PHE A 200 -4.65 -6.71 -16.11
C PHE A 200 -5.48 -5.81 -17.03
N ALA A 201 -6.74 -6.18 -17.19
CA ALA A 201 -7.70 -5.43 -17.99
C ALA A 201 -8.57 -4.54 -17.09
N VAL A 202 -8.84 -3.32 -17.55
CA VAL A 202 -9.77 -2.38 -16.95
C VAL A 202 -11.02 -2.29 -17.81
N THR A 203 -12.19 -2.29 -17.17
CA THR A 203 -13.50 -2.09 -17.80
C THR A 203 -14.21 -0.87 -17.22
N THR A 204 -15.39 -0.54 -17.69
CA THR A 204 -16.21 0.56 -17.17
C THR A 204 -16.95 0.23 -15.88
N SER A 205 -16.92 -1.02 -15.45
CA SER A 205 -17.48 -1.49 -14.18
C SER A 205 -16.39 -1.87 -13.21
N TRP A 206 -16.65 -1.81 -11.91
CA TRP A 206 -15.75 -2.34 -10.89
C TRP A 206 -15.51 -3.83 -11.10
N ASN A 207 -14.25 -4.21 -11.21
CA ASN A 207 -13.79 -5.58 -11.26
C ASN A 207 -12.75 -5.79 -10.17
N ARG A 208 -12.79 -6.94 -9.51
CA ARG A 208 -11.70 -7.42 -8.68
C ARG A 208 -10.69 -8.12 -9.57
N ILE A 209 -9.45 -7.67 -9.50
CA ILE A 209 -8.29 -8.27 -10.14
C ILE A 209 -7.53 -9.06 -9.08
N GLU A 210 -7.08 -10.25 -9.42
CA GLU A 210 -6.31 -11.14 -8.56
C GLU A 210 -5.10 -11.64 -9.34
N LEU A 211 -3.90 -11.28 -8.90
CA LEU A 211 -2.65 -11.60 -9.57
C LEU A 211 -1.73 -12.34 -8.59
N THR A 212 -1.51 -13.63 -8.84
CA THR A 212 -0.58 -14.41 -8.04
C THR A 212 0.79 -14.41 -8.69
N PHE A 213 1.78 -13.87 -7.99
CA PHE A 213 3.16 -13.78 -8.41
C PHE A 213 3.95 -14.97 -7.89
N ALA A 214 4.79 -15.55 -8.75
CA ALA A 214 5.64 -16.68 -8.41
C ALA A 214 6.60 -16.31 -7.28
N ALA A 215 6.94 -17.30 -6.46
CA ALA A 215 7.99 -17.15 -5.45
C ALA A 215 9.36 -16.89 -6.11
N ASP A 216 10.19 -16.04 -5.48
CA ASP A 216 11.58 -15.86 -5.91
C ASP A 216 12.53 -16.54 -4.93
N THR A 217 13.20 -17.57 -5.41
CA THR A 217 14.21 -18.32 -4.64
C THR A 217 15.62 -17.73 -4.75
N SER A 218 15.76 -16.64 -5.51
CA SER A 218 17.03 -15.94 -5.70
C SER A 218 17.08 -14.67 -4.86
N ASP A 219 18.24 -14.37 -4.31
CA ASP A 219 18.58 -13.11 -3.68
C ASP A 219 17.63 -12.64 -2.56
N PRO A 220 18.04 -12.69 -1.28
CA PRO A 220 17.18 -12.28 -0.17
C PRO A 220 16.92 -10.77 -0.17
N LEU A 221 15.91 -10.35 0.56
CA LEU A 221 15.65 -8.95 0.86
C LEU A 221 16.41 -8.53 2.12
N ASP A 222 16.80 -7.27 2.19
CA ASP A 222 17.41 -6.68 3.38
C ASP A 222 16.37 -6.61 4.52
N ASP A 223 16.81 -6.84 5.77
CA ASP A 223 15.97 -6.70 6.97
C ASP A 223 16.20 -5.32 7.60
N ASP A 224 15.76 -4.28 6.90
CA ASP A 224 15.92 -2.90 7.35
C ASP A 224 14.67 -2.05 7.08
N ASN A 225 14.76 -0.76 7.40
CA ASN A 225 13.69 0.20 7.18
C ASN A 225 13.79 0.93 5.84
N ALA A 226 14.66 0.51 4.91
CA ALA A 226 14.68 0.99 3.54
C ALA A 226 13.57 0.32 2.70
N GLY A 227 13.39 0.80 1.48
CA GLY A 227 12.43 0.20 0.57
C GLY A 227 13.03 -0.98 -0.16
N SER A 228 12.54 -2.20 0.09
CA SER A 228 13.00 -3.42 -0.57
C SER A 228 12.05 -3.86 -1.69
N PHE A 229 10.73 -3.72 -1.53
CA PHE A 229 9.78 -3.92 -2.62
C PHE A 229 9.07 -2.63 -2.99
N SER A 230 8.74 -2.51 -4.29
CA SER A 230 7.78 -1.54 -4.82
C SER A 230 6.71 -2.28 -5.59
N VAL A 231 5.45 -2.18 -5.12
CA VAL A 231 4.28 -2.65 -5.88
C VAL A 231 3.86 -1.52 -6.80
N GLN A 232 3.77 -1.78 -8.09
CA GLN A 232 3.69 -0.77 -9.14
C GLN A 232 2.56 -1.06 -10.12
N TRP A 233 1.83 -0.02 -10.50
CA TRP A 233 0.86 -0.03 -11.60
C TRP A 233 1.39 0.87 -12.70
N TRP A 234 1.82 0.27 -13.81
CA TRP A 234 2.24 0.97 -15.01
C TRP A 234 1.02 1.47 -15.75
N LEU A 235 0.87 2.78 -15.84
CA LEU A 235 -0.29 3.45 -16.43
C LEU A 235 0.04 4.21 -17.72
N HIS A 236 1.33 4.49 -17.94
CA HIS A 236 1.85 5.12 -19.17
C HIS A 236 3.32 4.72 -19.33
N ALA A 237 3.73 4.39 -20.55
CA ALA A 237 5.10 3.96 -20.83
C ALA A 237 5.48 4.24 -22.29
N GLY A 238 6.64 4.85 -22.49
CA GLY A 238 7.28 4.94 -23.79
C GLY A 238 8.10 3.68 -24.13
N ALA A 239 8.69 3.64 -25.30
CA ALA A 239 9.37 2.46 -25.85
C ALA A 239 10.57 1.98 -25.00
N THR A 240 11.18 2.85 -24.19
CA THR A 240 12.22 2.46 -23.23
C THR A 240 11.69 1.40 -22.23
N TYR A 241 10.39 1.40 -21.94
CA TYR A 241 9.77 0.53 -20.94
C TYR A 241 8.79 -0.48 -21.55
N ALA A 242 8.27 -0.21 -22.75
CA ALA A 242 7.25 -1.03 -23.41
C ALA A 242 7.70 -1.58 -24.76
N GLY A 243 8.97 -1.39 -25.16
CA GLY A 243 9.49 -1.81 -26.49
C GLY A 243 10.15 -3.19 -26.53
N GLY A 244 10.17 -3.92 -25.42
CA GLY A 244 10.85 -5.21 -25.29
C GLY A 244 9.91 -6.42 -25.37
N THR A 245 10.22 -7.45 -24.59
CA THR A 245 9.46 -8.70 -24.50
C THR A 245 8.86 -8.83 -23.09
N PHE A 246 7.54 -8.94 -23.01
CA PHE A 246 6.84 -9.08 -21.74
C PHE A 246 7.03 -10.49 -21.17
N ALA A 247 7.61 -10.59 -19.98
CA ALA A 247 7.83 -11.85 -19.28
C ALA A 247 6.76 -12.02 -18.18
N VAL A 248 5.68 -12.72 -18.51
CA VAL A 248 4.56 -12.92 -17.58
C VAL A 248 4.97 -13.79 -16.41
N ASN A 249 4.72 -13.30 -15.18
CA ASN A 249 4.85 -14.07 -13.95
C ASN A 249 6.19 -14.81 -13.78
N THR A 250 7.26 -14.17 -14.21
CA THR A 250 8.62 -14.71 -14.13
C THR A 250 9.55 -13.67 -13.55
N TRP A 251 10.25 -14.02 -12.47
CA TRP A 251 11.29 -13.16 -11.89
C TRP A 251 12.49 -13.09 -12.81
N ASN A 252 12.89 -11.88 -13.14
CA ASN A 252 14.07 -11.61 -13.97
C ASN A 252 14.84 -10.40 -13.42
N ASP A 253 16.10 -10.34 -13.75
CA ASP A 253 16.85 -9.08 -13.65
C ASP A 253 16.16 -8.04 -14.52
N VAL A 254 16.09 -6.80 -14.03
CA VAL A 254 15.34 -5.75 -14.70
C VAL A 254 15.96 -5.40 -16.06
N VAL A 255 15.20 -5.68 -17.10
CA VAL A 255 15.41 -5.12 -18.44
C VAL A 255 14.33 -4.07 -18.66
N GLN A 256 14.73 -2.80 -18.66
CA GLN A 256 13.77 -1.68 -18.68
C GLN A 256 12.71 -1.83 -19.79
N ALA A 257 13.11 -2.22 -21.00
CA ALA A 257 12.21 -2.36 -22.13
C ALA A 257 11.10 -3.41 -21.97
N ASN A 258 11.25 -4.34 -21.03
CA ASN A 258 10.33 -5.45 -20.81
C ASN A 258 9.23 -5.16 -19.80
N ARG A 259 9.37 -4.10 -18.98
CA ARG A 259 8.56 -3.88 -17.78
C ARG A 259 7.07 -3.64 -18.08
N ALA A 260 6.77 -2.90 -19.15
CA ALA A 260 5.40 -2.62 -19.58
C ALA A 260 5.10 -3.12 -21.01
N ALA A 261 5.89 -4.07 -21.54
CA ALA A 261 5.85 -4.52 -22.94
C ALA A 261 4.69 -5.47 -23.25
N VAL A 262 3.57 -5.37 -22.53
CA VAL A 262 2.38 -6.18 -22.80
C VAL A 262 1.68 -5.73 -24.09
N SER A 263 1.21 -6.68 -24.88
CA SER A 263 0.41 -6.37 -26.08
C SER A 263 -0.87 -5.64 -25.71
N GLY A 264 -1.15 -4.54 -26.37
CA GLY A 264 -2.33 -3.71 -26.10
C GLY A 264 -2.20 -2.80 -24.88
N PHE A 265 -0.98 -2.58 -24.38
CA PHE A 265 -0.74 -1.60 -23.30
C PHE A 265 -1.37 -0.24 -23.65
N THR A 266 -2.14 0.30 -22.72
CA THR A 266 -2.89 1.54 -22.93
C THR A 266 -2.28 2.66 -22.08
N SER A 267 -2.10 3.84 -22.66
CA SER A 267 -1.72 5.03 -21.87
C SER A 267 -2.93 5.60 -21.17
N ILE A 268 -2.79 5.96 -19.88
CA ILE A 268 -3.83 6.76 -19.19
C ILE A 268 -3.95 8.16 -19.80
N PHE A 269 -2.93 8.62 -20.51
CA PHE A 269 -2.91 9.91 -21.19
C PHE A 269 -3.37 9.86 -22.65
N ASP A 270 -3.94 8.72 -23.10
CA ASP A 270 -4.40 8.56 -24.49
C ASP A 270 -5.55 9.51 -24.87
N SER A 271 -6.25 10.05 -23.88
CA SER A 271 -7.41 10.92 -24.08
C SER A 271 -7.60 11.83 -22.87
N THR A 272 -7.93 13.09 -23.11
CA THR A 272 -8.44 14.00 -22.08
C THR A 272 -9.71 13.44 -21.47
N SER A 273 -9.84 13.51 -20.14
CA SER A 273 -10.94 12.91 -19.37
C SER A 273 -10.86 11.38 -19.21
N ARG A 274 -9.79 10.71 -19.66
CA ARG A 274 -9.54 9.31 -19.28
C ARG A 274 -9.48 9.20 -17.75
N THR A 275 -10.17 8.22 -17.19
CA THR A 275 -10.16 7.98 -15.74
C THR A 275 -9.73 6.57 -15.39
N LEU A 276 -9.09 6.44 -14.24
CA LEU A 276 -8.84 5.17 -13.55
C LEU A 276 -9.26 5.32 -12.09
N PHE A 277 -9.96 4.32 -11.56
CA PHE A 277 -10.32 4.23 -10.15
C PHE A 277 -9.69 2.96 -9.57
N LEU A 278 -9.16 3.04 -8.36
CA LEU A 278 -8.45 1.95 -7.67
C LEU A 278 -8.81 1.96 -6.18
N THR A 279 -9.14 0.80 -5.62
CA THR A 279 -9.32 0.60 -4.17
C THR A 279 -9.20 -0.86 -3.79
N GLY A 280 -9.25 -1.15 -2.49
CA GLY A 280 -9.18 -2.53 -1.98
C GLY A 280 -7.89 -3.24 -2.35
N VAL A 281 -6.77 -2.52 -2.36
CA VAL A 281 -5.47 -3.09 -2.69
C VAL A 281 -4.96 -3.91 -1.52
N GLN A 282 -4.72 -5.19 -1.79
CA GLN A 282 -4.17 -6.13 -0.83
C GLN A 282 -3.03 -6.91 -1.47
N MET A 283 -1.90 -6.98 -0.79
CA MET A 283 -0.79 -7.87 -1.08
C MET A 283 -0.65 -8.83 0.10
N GLU A 284 -0.74 -10.11 -0.17
CA GLU A 284 -0.74 -11.15 0.86
C GLU A 284 0.10 -12.36 0.44
N ILE A 285 0.60 -13.10 1.42
CA ILE A 285 1.30 -14.36 1.19
C ILE A 285 0.29 -15.44 0.78
N GLY A 286 0.64 -16.21 -0.24
CA GLY A 286 -0.14 -17.34 -0.71
C GLY A 286 -0.52 -17.24 -2.18
N ALA A 287 -1.08 -18.32 -2.69
CA ALA A 287 -1.43 -18.48 -4.11
C ALA A 287 -2.87 -18.05 -4.43
N THR A 288 -3.63 -17.57 -3.46
CA THR A 288 -5.06 -17.26 -3.63
C THR A 288 -5.38 -15.94 -2.92
N ALA A 289 -6.09 -15.06 -3.60
CA ALA A 289 -6.61 -13.84 -3.00
C ALA A 289 -7.71 -14.17 -1.98
N THR A 290 -7.56 -13.68 -0.76
CA THR A 290 -8.59 -13.75 0.27
C THR A 290 -9.48 -12.50 0.23
N ASP A 291 -10.55 -12.47 1.04
CA ASP A 291 -11.34 -11.26 1.21
C ASP A 291 -10.46 -10.14 1.77
N PHE A 292 -10.75 -8.91 1.34
CA PHE A 292 -9.98 -7.75 1.74
C PHE A 292 -9.95 -7.59 3.26
N GLU A 293 -8.75 -7.45 3.81
CA GLU A 293 -8.52 -7.18 5.23
C GLU A 293 -8.70 -5.69 5.51
N SER A 294 -9.90 -5.32 5.95
CA SER A 294 -10.18 -3.94 6.36
C SER A 294 -9.58 -3.67 7.74
N ARG A 295 -8.87 -2.55 7.86
CA ARG A 295 -8.34 -2.04 9.14
C ARG A 295 -9.20 -0.88 9.63
N SER A 296 -9.24 -0.66 10.95
CA SER A 296 -9.85 0.55 11.48
C SER A 296 -9.13 1.80 10.96
N TYR A 297 -9.85 2.93 10.89
CA TYR A 297 -9.23 4.19 10.44
C TYR A 297 -8.01 4.57 11.29
N GLY A 298 -8.10 4.40 12.61
CA GLY A 298 -6.99 4.73 13.52
C GLY A 298 -5.76 3.88 13.31
N GLU A 299 -5.92 2.59 13.04
CA GLU A 299 -4.80 1.70 12.70
C GLU A 299 -4.16 2.09 11.37
N GLU A 300 -4.95 2.32 10.33
CA GLU A 300 -4.45 2.71 9.02
C GLU A 300 -3.75 4.07 9.07
N LEU A 301 -4.32 5.03 9.82
CA LEU A 301 -3.70 6.34 10.04
C LEU A 301 -2.33 6.21 10.73
N ALA A 302 -2.23 5.39 11.78
CA ALA A 302 -0.96 5.17 12.48
C ALA A 302 0.12 4.57 11.56
N LEU A 303 -0.26 3.62 10.68
CA LEU A 303 0.64 3.05 9.68
C LEU A 303 1.10 4.10 8.65
N CYS A 304 0.23 4.99 8.23
CA CYS A 304 0.57 6.11 7.35
C CYS A 304 1.45 7.14 8.04
N GLN A 305 1.16 7.48 9.30
CA GLN A 305 1.92 8.44 10.08
C GLN A 305 3.37 8.04 10.37
N ARG A 306 3.72 6.77 10.27
CA ARG A 306 5.10 6.29 10.28
C ARG A 306 5.95 6.92 9.16
N TYR A 307 5.32 7.37 8.08
CA TYR A 307 5.96 7.93 6.88
C TYR A 307 5.69 9.41 6.68
N TYR A 308 4.49 9.85 7.01
CA TYR A 308 4.07 11.23 6.81
C TYR A 308 2.94 11.62 7.75
N TYR A 309 3.04 12.83 8.29
CA TYR A 309 1.90 13.49 8.89
C TYR A 309 2.04 15.02 8.82
N GLN A 310 0.93 15.70 9.04
CA GLN A 310 0.84 17.14 9.17
C GLN A 310 0.37 17.50 10.58
N THR A 311 0.92 18.57 11.16
CA THR A 311 0.45 19.09 12.43
C THR A 311 -0.77 20.02 12.22
N VAL A 312 -1.82 19.50 11.57
CA VAL A 312 -3.05 20.25 11.31
C VAL A 312 -3.99 20.12 12.48
N TYR A 313 -4.29 21.23 13.13
CA TYR A 313 -5.18 21.25 14.29
C TYR A 313 -6.44 22.12 14.09
N GLY A 314 -6.73 22.50 12.84
CA GLY A 314 -8.05 23.00 12.43
C GLY A 314 -8.41 24.43 12.86
N GLY A 315 -7.46 25.26 13.27
CA GLY A 315 -7.76 26.64 13.66
C GLY A 315 -6.55 27.54 13.73
N SER A 316 -6.79 28.86 13.93
CA SER A 316 -5.78 29.82 14.33
C SER A 316 -5.35 29.57 15.77
N ASP A 317 -4.13 29.95 16.11
CA ASP A 317 -3.55 29.90 17.46
C ASP A 317 -3.44 28.49 18.08
N THR A 318 -3.40 27.45 17.24
CA THR A 318 -3.18 26.09 17.73
C THR A 318 -1.70 25.81 17.91
N THR A 319 -1.32 25.34 19.10
CA THR A 319 0.08 25.03 19.42
C THR A 319 0.53 23.76 18.69
N ILE A 320 1.60 23.89 17.90
CA ILE A 320 2.25 22.82 17.15
C ILE A 320 3.43 22.23 17.93
N ALA A 321 4.22 23.11 18.57
CA ALA A 321 5.42 22.74 19.32
C ALA A 321 5.69 23.72 20.45
N HIS A 322 6.50 23.30 21.39
CA HIS A 322 6.98 24.13 22.50
C HIS A 322 8.50 24.22 22.44
N GLY A 323 9.04 25.36 22.89
CA GLY A 323 10.48 25.61 22.96
C GLY A 323 10.84 26.73 23.90
N THR A 324 12.03 27.28 23.74
CA THR A 324 12.56 28.41 24.50
C THR A 324 13.16 29.47 23.58
N ALA A 325 13.10 30.73 23.95
CA ALA A 325 13.80 31.79 23.25
C ALA A 325 15.30 31.71 23.56
N GLY A 326 16.11 31.24 22.60
CA GLY A 326 17.57 31.18 22.71
C GLY A 326 18.24 32.52 22.50
N SER A 327 17.58 33.48 21.83
CA SER A 327 17.96 34.89 21.65
C SER A 327 16.73 35.69 21.25
N ALA A 328 16.90 37.00 21.01
CA ALA A 328 15.81 37.83 20.47
C ALA A 328 15.35 37.44 19.06
N THR A 329 16.13 36.65 18.37
CA THR A 329 15.86 36.25 16.94
C THR A 329 15.82 34.76 16.70
N VAL A 330 15.95 33.91 17.73
CA VAL A 330 15.94 32.46 17.61
C VAL A 330 15.06 31.84 18.69
N ALA A 331 14.02 31.16 18.28
CA ALA A 331 13.33 30.19 19.12
C ALA A 331 14.07 28.84 18.99
N ALA A 332 14.68 28.41 20.09
CA ALA A 332 15.54 27.25 20.15
C ALA A 332 14.84 26.06 20.82
N GLN A 333 15.26 24.84 20.43
CA GLN A 333 14.77 23.58 21.02
C GLN A 333 13.24 23.48 21.01
N CYS A 334 12.62 23.94 19.93
CA CYS A 334 11.21 23.73 19.72
C CYS A 334 10.94 22.26 19.36
N GLY A 335 9.90 21.69 19.94
CA GLY A 335 9.60 20.30 19.65
C GLY A 335 8.27 19.80 20.17
N SER A 336 7.92 18.61 19.67
CA SER A 336 6.78 17.79 20.09
C SER A 336 7.11 16.32 19.85
N THR A 337 6.28 15.41 20.38
CA THR A 337 6.40 13.98 20.10
C THR A 337 5.70 13.64 18.78
N HIS A 338 6.25 12.67 18.02
CA HIS A 338 5.53 12.10 16.90
C HIS A 338 4.31 11.30 17.38
N PRO A 339 3.23 11.24 16.60
CA PRO A 339 2.07 10.40 16.94
C PRO A 339 2.42 8.91 16.96
N VAL A 340 3.41 8.51 16.17
CA VAL A 340 3.98 7.15 16.12
C VAL A 340 5.48 7.25 15.84
N THR A 341 6.23 6.20 16.10
CA THR A 341 7.65 6.13 15.72
C THR A 341 7.80 6.22 14.20
N MET A 342 8.50 7.23 13.73
CA MET A 342 8.79 7.43 12.31
C MET A 342 9.72 6.34 11.77
N ARG A 343 9.62 6.04 10.48
CA ARG A 343 10.48 5.08 9.78
C ARG A 343 11.97 5.45 9.86
N ALA A 344 12.25 6.71 9.64
CA ALA A 344 13.59 7.30 9.67
C ALA A 344 13.51 8.70 10.27
N ILE A 345 14.65 9.34 10.50
CA ILE A 345 14.69 10.75 10.88
C ILE A 345 13.97 11.56 9.80
N PRO A 346 12.88 12.27 10.13
CA PRO A 346 12.08 12.94 9.13
C PRO A 346 12.70 14.25 8.65
N THR A 347 12.34 14.66 7.44
CA THR A 347 12.46 16.06 7.01
C THR A 347 11.25 16.86 7.47
N LEU A 348 11.48 18.12 7.79
CA LEU A 348 10.46 19.08 8.20
C LEU A 348 10.32 20.16 7.13
N ALA A 349 9.09 20.60 6.86
CA ALA A 349 8.85 21.80 6.06
C ALA A 349 7.60 22.52 6.56
N GLU A 350 7.60 23.85 6.44
CA GLU A 350 6.47 24.69 6.76
C GLU A 350 5.52 24.78 5.57
N ALA A 351 4.24 24.79 5.87
CA ALA A 351 3.19 25.20 4.95
C ALA A 351 2.47 26.41 5.58
N GLY A 352 2.27 27.45 4.80
CA GLY A 352 1.73 28.71 5.28
C GLY A 352 2.71 29.46 6.18
N THR A 353 2.19 30.22 7.15
CA THR A 353 2.97 31.05 8.07
C THR A 353 2.79 30.58 9.50
N LEU A 354 3.82 29.99 10.08
CA LEU A 354 3.86 29.66 11.50
C LEU A 354 4.39 30.83 12.31
N THR A 355 3.97 30.94 13.58
CA THR A 355 4.44 32.00 14.50
C THR A 355 5.01 31.44 15.79
N ALA A 356 5.94 32.18 16.38
CA ALA A 356 6.41 31.99 17.73
C ALA A 356 5.75 33.02 18.66
N TYR A 357 5.19 32.53 19.79
CA TYR A 357 4.61 33.34 20.84
C TYR A 357 5.36 33.11 22.15
N ASP A 358 5.90 34.18 22.72
CA ASP A 358 6.67 34.16 23.99
C ASP A 358 5.92 34.74 25.19
N GLY A 359 4.60 34.92 25.09
CA GLY A 359 3.76 35.56 26.12
C GLY A 359 3.64 37.07 25.96
N SER A 360 4.28 37.70 24.98
CA SER A 360 4.21 39.16 24.74
C SER A 360 3.82 39.51 23.30
N ALA A 361 4.29 38.79 22.31
CA ALA A 361 4.03 39.05 20.90
C ALA A 361 4.08 37.77 20.07
N ASN A 362 3.30 37.72 18.98
CA ASN A 362 3.43 36.75 17.89
C ASN A 362 4.44 37.29 16.86
N THR A 363 5.31 36.43 16.41
CA THR A 363 6.26 36.73 15.33
C THR A 363 6.39 35.56 14.37
N ASP A 364 6.40 35.84 13.07
CA ASP A 364 6.57 34.82 12.05
C ASP A 364 7.91 34.12 12.22
N ILE A 365 7.93 32.83 11.94
CA ILE A 365 9.11 32.01 12.00
C ILE A 365 9.55 31.51 10.63
N ALA A 366 10.79 31.06 10.55
CA ALA A 366 11.30 30.20 9.48
C ALA A 366 12.17 29.10 10.09
N LEU A 367 12.01 27.85 9.65
CA LEU A 367 12.83 26.73 10.10
C LEU A 367 14.30 26.98 9.76
N VAL A 368 15.18 26.76 10.75
CA VAL A 368 16.64 26.95 10.60
C VAL A 368 17.37 25.62 10.64
N THR A 369 17.07 24.79 11.62
CA THR A 369 17.70 23.48 11.78
C THR A 369 16.67 22.43 12.15
N ASN A 370 16.83 21.23 11.60
CA ASN A 370 16.08 20.05 11.99
C ASN A 370 16.99 19.16 12.84
N SER A 371 16.61 18.91 14.08
CA SER A 371 17.29 18.04 15.04
C SER A 371 16.38 16.90 15.48
N SER A 372 15.37 16.57 14.68
CA SER A 372 14.41 15.51 14.96
C SER A 372 15.06 14.14 15.08
N SER A 373 14.38 13.25 15.77
CA SER A 373 14.67 11.82 15.82
C SER A 373 13.49 11.04 15.23
N THR A 374 13.51 9.73 15.30
CA THR A 374 12.36 8.90 14.91
C THR A 374 11.19 8.99 15.88
N THR A 375 11.38 9.55 17.09
CA THR A 375 10.36 9.63 18.14
C THR A 375 9.92 11.06 18.44
N ASN A 376 10.73 12.05 18.10
CA ASN A 376 10.46 13.46 18.43
C ASN A 376 10.72 14.36 17.23
N VAL A 377 9.82 15.32 17.01
CA VAL A 377 10.12 16.53 16.25
C VAL A 377 10.98 17.43 17.13
N SER A 378 12.10 17.92 16.61
CA SER A 378 12.94 18.91 17.27
C SER A 378 13.58 19.82 16.22
N PHE A 379 13.48 21.12 16.41
CA PHE A 379 14.00 22.10 15.48
C PHE A 379 14.31 23.43 16.16
N ASN A 380 15.14 24.25 15.51
CA ASN A 380 15.25 25.66 15.78
C ASN A 380 14.62 26.46 14.65
N CYS A 381 14.04 27.58 14.96
CA CYS A 381 13.49 28.50 13.96
C CYS A 381 14.01 29.95 14.24
N SER A 382 14.17 30.72 13.18
CA SER A 382 14.35 32.15 13.28
C SER A 382 13.01 32.81 13.60
N ALA A 383 13.04 33.84 14.44
CA ALA A 383 11.92 34.68 14.80
C ALA A 383 12.44 36.08 15.12
N SER A 384 11.59 37.09 15.18
CA SER A 384 11.98 38.41 15.61
C SER A 384 11.37 38.72 16.97
N SER A 385 12.02 39.62 17.71
CA SER A 385 11.46 40.25 18.94
C SER A 385 11.10 39.27 20.07
N LEU A 386 11.76 38.13 20.17
CA LEU A 386 11.60 37.20 21.29
C LEU A 386 12.35 37.70 22.52
N THR A 387 11.84 37.38 23.69
CA THR A 387 12.50 37.67 24.99
C THR A 387 13.33 36.47 25.41
N LEU A 388 14.65 36.64 25.46
CA LEU A 388 15.60 35.59 25.83
C LEU A 388 15.19 34.87 27.12
N GLY A 389 15.21 33.53 27.07
CA GLY A 389 14.94 32.65 28.19
C GLY A 389 13.46 32.42 28.48
N ARG A 390 12.53 33.02 27.74
CA ARG A 390 11.11 32.70 27.84
C ARG A 390 10.75 31.42 27.16
N ALA A 391 9.67 30.76 27.67
CA ALA A 391 9.00 29.71 26.98
C ALA A 391 8.37 30.25 25.67
N VAL A 392 8.46 29.46 24.59
CA VAL A 392 7.90 29.79 23.30
C VAL A 392 6.91 28.71 22.89
N GLN A 393 5.78 29.11 22.33
CA GLN A 393 4.85 28.25 21.63
C GLN A 393 4.98 28.50 20.12
N ILE A 394 5.05 27.47 19.35
CA ILE A 394 4.93 27.55 17.89
C ILE A 394 3.48 27.31 17.52
N LEU A 395 2.87 28.26 16.85
CA LEU A 395 1.45 28.31 16.57
C LEU A 395 1.18 28.30 15.06
N SER A 396 0.03 27.73 14.66
CA SER A 396 -0.58 28.01 13.36
C SER A 396 -1.36 29.32 13.42
N ASN A 397 -1.29 30.14 12.37
CA ASN A 397 -2.07 31.39 12.26
C ASN A 397 -3.42 31.19 11.58
N ALA A 398 -3.52 30.23 10.68
CA ALA A 398 -4.71 29.93 9.91
C ALA A 398 -4.85 28.43 9.65
N ALA A 399 -6.00 28.02 9.17
CA ALA A 399 -6.30 26.61 8.88
C ALA A 399 -5.38 25.95 7.81
N GLY A 400 -4.61 26.73 7.07
CA GLY A 400 -3.63 26.25 6.08
C GLY A 400 -2.19 26.24 6.57
N ASP A 401 -1.95 26.60 7.83
CA ASP A 401 -0.61 26.73 8.40
C ASP A 401 -0.28 25.50 9.23
N TYR A 402 0.73 24.77 8.85
CA TYR A 402 1.13 23.52 9.51
C TYR A 402 2.60 23.16 9.25
N LEU A 403 3.12 22.30 10.08
CA LEU A 403 4.40 21.66 9.86
C LEU A 403 4.18 20.30 9.19
N THR A 404 4.86 20.04 8.09
CA THR A 404 4.93 18.71 7.47
C THR A 404 6.10 17.93 8.02
N VAL A 405 5.88 16.65 8.30
CA VAL A 405 6.88 15.73 8.84
C VAL A 405 6.91 14.51 7.89
N THR A 406 8.04 14.33 7.19
CA THR A 406 8.13 13.38 6.08
C THR A 406 9.32 12.44 6.24
N ALA A 407 9.05 11.14 6.20
CA ALA A 407 10.02 10.05 6.14
C ALA A 407 9.62 9.02 5.07
N GLU A 408 9.08 9.46 3.93
CA GLU A 408 8.64 8.59 2.82
C GLU A 408 9.80 7.80 2.18
N LEU A 409 9.45 6.72 1.44
CA LEU A 409 10.39 5.80 0.76
C LEU A 409 10.66 6.22 -0.69
#